data_c233bef69898088f1df96bdd8926f312
#
_entry.id   c233bef69898088f1df96bdd8926f312
#
_cell.length_a   1.000
_cell.length_b   1.000
_cell.length_c   1.000
_cell.angle_alpha   90.00
_cell.angle_beta   90.00
_cell.angle_gamma   90.00
#
_symmetry.space_group_name_H-M   'P 1'
#
loop_
_entity.id
_entity.type
_entity.pdbx_description
1 polymer ?
#
loop_
_entity_poly.entity_id
_entity_poly.type
_entity_poly.pdbx_seq_one_letter_code
_entity_poly.pdbx_strand_id
1 'polypeptide(L)'
;MLNRRSALIAGLSLLPAATLRRRALAADPPLREGRIPVASGRSVGFAEYGDPNGPLVMYFHGTPGSRVEVGLVNAEAVAAGIRLVAVERPGIGLSSYQSGRRILDWPSDVEAVAAALGGASEPFGIVGLSGGAPYALACVQCIPHRLTHVAIVSGHAPMNAPGTHRGNQDNLIEFVNRRPRLGTLGFNVAIRQFNRNPQKFLERVSESWSEADRQMVMCSSEYRAAVINTIRQAIRCGPSGLIAEVRLLACPWGFRLDQLPPVPVSIWHGGCDPIAPVSMAHYFHRQIAGSELIIDPAAGHLTMIKWHAAAILSRFAASAVPALATG
;
A
#
# COMPACT_ATOMS: atom_id res chain seq x y z
N MET A 1 -52.29 26.13 57.22
CA MET A 1 -52.86 26.14 55.87
C MET A 1 -51.82 25.69 54.92
N LEU A 2 -51.96 24.48 54.39
CA LEU A 2 -51.02 23.83 53.47
C LEU A 2 -51.22 24.37 52.05
N ASN A 3 -50.14 24.67 51.34
CA ASN A 3 -50.24 24.91 49.92
C ASN A 3 -49.26 23.95 49.18
N ARG A 4 -49.87 23.00 48.48
CA ARG A 4 -49.18 22.02 47.62
C ARG A 4 -48.79 22.70 46.35
N ARG A 5 -47.51 22.68 45.99
CA ARG A 5 -47.07 22.89 44.63
C ARG A 5 -46.31 21.66 44.18
N SER A 6 -46.92 21.01 43.20
CA SER A 6 -46.48 19.83 42.47
C SER A 6 -45.13 20.07 41.82
N ALA A 7 -44.13 19.25 42.14
CA ALA A 7 -42.89 19.17 41.38
C ALA A 7 -43.07 18.09 40.27
N LEU A 8 -43.11 18.51 39.04
CA LEU A 8 -42.91 17.65 37.88
C LEU A 8 -41.41 17.30 37.77
N ILE A 9 -41.08 16.08 38.16
CA ILE A 9 -39.76 15.51 37.89
C ILE A 9 -39.84 14.92 36.49
N ALA A 10 -39.22 15.62 35.52
CA ALA A 10 -38.95 15.08 34.20
C ALA A 10 -37.90 13.96 34.32
N GLY A 11 -38.35 12.73 34.09
CA GLY A 11 -37.46 11.59 34.01
C GLY A 11 -36.54 11.70 32.76
N LEU A 12 -35.30 12.09 32.97
CA LEU A 12 -34.25 11.84 31.98
C LEU A 12 -33.95 10.33 32.00
N SER A 13 -34.47 9.63 31.03
CA SER A 13 -34.05 8.28 30.71
C SER A 13 -32.57 8.34 30.29
N LEU A 14 -31.69 7.96 31.18
CA LEU A 14 -30.31 7.60 30.88
C LEU A 14 -30.39 6.36 30.00
N LEU A 15 -30.31 6.56 28.69
CA LEU A 15 -29.94 5.51 27.75
C LEU A 15 -28.56 4.99 28.18
N PRO A 16 -28.40 3.67 28.39
CA PRO A 16 -27.09 3.13 28.66
C PRO A 16 -26.21 3.52 27.49
N ALA A 17 -25.13 4.25 27.75
CA ALA A 17 -24.04 4.40 26.81
C ALA A 17 -23.63 2.98 26.42
N ALA A 18 -24.15 2.52 25.28
CA ALA A 18 -23.66 1.33 24.63
C ALA A 18 -22.17 1.63 24.41
N THR A 19 -21.34 1.07 25.29
CA THR A 19 -19.93 0.91 25.04
C THR A 19 -19.84 0.12 23.76
N LEU A 20 -19.73 0.85 22.64
CA LEU A 20 -19.11 0.30 21.44
C LEU A 20 -17.72 -0.13 21.91
N ARG A 21 -17.62 -1.35 22.41
CA ARG A 21 -16.36 -2.07 22.36
C ARG A 21 -15.99 -2.03 20.89
N ARG A 22 -15.11 -1.10 20.55
CA ARG A 22 -14.36 -1.21 19.30
C ARG A 22 -13.76 -2.60 19.35
N ARG A 23 -14.38 -3.51 18.65
CA ARG A 23 -13.82 -4.79 18.30
C ARG A 23 -12.50 -4.41 17.67
N ALA A 24 -11.40 -4.70 18.33
CA ALA A 24 -10.09 -4.47 17.76
C ALA A 24 -10.04 -5.27 16.47
N LEU A 25 -9.92 -4.55 15.37
CA LEU A 25 -10.18 -5.07 14.04
C LEU A 25 -8.94 -5.82 13.58
N ALA A 26 -9.01 -7.14 13.53
CA ALA A 26 -8.31 -7.86 12.47
C ALA A 26 -8.54 -7.07 11.18
N ALA A 27 -7.54 -7.01 10.29
CA ALA A 27 -7.72 -6.35 9.00
C ALA A 27 -9.07 -6.75 8.42
N ASP A 28 -9.89 -5.76 8.06
CA ASP A 28 -11.22 -6.03 7.56
C ASP A 28 -11.16 -6.93 6.33
N PRO A 29 -12.11 -7.86 6.16
CA PRO A 29 -12.22 -8.60 4.92
C PRO A 29 -12.54 -7.64 3.77
N PRO A 30 -12.09 -7.93 2.55
CA PRO A 30 -12.46 -7.15 1.39
C PRO A 30 -13.97 -7.23 1.12
N LEU A 31 -14.54 -6.15 0.58
CA LEU A 31 -15.91 -6.13 0.05
C LEU A 31 -16.05 -7.13 -1.11
N ARG A 32 -15.02 -7.18 -1.93
CA ARG A 32 -14.92 -8.07 -3.08
C ARG A 32 -13.45 -8.39 -3.35
N GLU A 33 -13.15 -9.62 -3.76
CA GLU A 33 -11.84 -10.00 -4.26
C GLU A 33 -11.97 -10.99 -5.41
N GLY A 34 -10.93 -11.08 -6.24
CA GLY A 34 -10.93 -12.01 -7.35
C GLY A 34 -9.77 -11.79 -8.31
N ARG A 35 -10.01 -12.20 -9.55
CA ARG A 35 -9.07 -12.06 -10.67
C ARG A 35 -9.74 -11.34 -11.83
N ILE A 36 -9.03 -10.40 -12.42
CA ILE A 36 -9.43 -9.70 -13.63
C ILE A 36 -8.55 -10.18 -14.77
N PRO A 37 -9.14 -10.67 -15.88
CA PRO A 37 -8.39 -11.02 -17.08
C PRO A 37 -7.71 -9.77 -17.64
N VAL A 38 -6.45 -9.94 -18.04
CA VAL A 38 -5.66 -8.91 -18.73
C VAL A 38 -5.04 -9.50 -20.02
N ALA A 39 -4.35 -8.68 -20.78
CA ALA A 39 -3.73 -9.12 -22.02
C ALA A 39 -2.87 -10.40 -21.86
N SER A 40 -2.68 -11.12 -22.94
CA SER A 40 -1.84 -12.34 -23.01
C SER A 40 -2.36 -13.54 -22.20
N GLY A 41 -3.68 -13.61 -21.94
CA GLY A 41 -4.29 -14.71 -21.18
C GLY A 41 -3.91 -14.73 -19.70
N ARG A 42 -3.29 -13.69 -19.18
CA ARG A 42 -2.99 -13.50 -17.75
C ARG A 42 -4.20 -12.98 -16.99
N SER A 43 -4.09 -13.00 -15.67
CA SER A 43 -5.04 -12.34 -14.78
C SER A 43 -4.31 -11.58 -13.68
N VAL A 44 -4.91 -10.49 -13.22
CA VAL A 44 -4.46 -9.69 -12.08
C VAL A 44 -5.40 -9.92 -10.91
N GLY A 45 -4.82 -10.27 -9.75
CA GLY A 45 -5.54 -10.40 -8.48
C GLY A 45 -5.86 -9.03 -7.90
N PHE A 46 -7.04 -8.90 -7.32
CA PHE A 46 -7.47 -7.67 -6.66
C PHE A 46 -8.29 -7.93 -5.41
N ALA A 47 -8.38 -6.93 -4.55
CA ALA A 47 -9.33 -6.85 -3.45
C ALA A 47 -9.82 -5.40 -3.29
N GLU A 48 -11.11 -5.23 -3.01
CA GLU A 48 -11.80 -3.96 -2.92
C GLU A 48 -12.22 -3.67 -1.48
N TYR A 49 -12.00 -2.44 -1.04
CA TYR A 49 -12.23 -1.91 0.30
C TYR A 49 -12.82 -0.49 0.22
N GLY A 50 -13.17 0.06 1.36
CA GLY A 50 -13.68 1.43 1.45
C GLY A 50 -15.12 1.58 0.99
N ASP A 51 -15.45 2.71 0.36
CA ASP A 51 -16.78 3.00 -0.20
C ASP A 51 -16.83 2.59 -1.67
N PRO A 52 -17.65 1.59 -2.07
CA PRO A 52 -17.73 1.13 -3.46
C PRO A 52 -18.22 2.19 -4.45
N ASN A 53 -18.85 3.26 -3.97
CA ASN A 53 -19.37 4.37 -4.77
C ASN A 53 -18.43 5.59 -4.82
N GLY A 54 -17.33 5.55 -4.06
CA GLY A 54 -16.36 6.63 -4.00
C GLY A 54 -15.42 6.68 -5.21
N PRO A 55 -14.60 7.74 -5.32
CA PRO A 55 -13.57 7.83 -6.34
C PRO A 55 -12.59 6.65 -6.20
N LEU A 56 -12.20 6.09 -7.35
CA LEU A 56 -11.30 4.95 -7.41
C LEU A 56 -9.88 5.36 -7.02
N VAL A 57 -9.31 4.63 -6.07
CA VAL A 57 -7.89 4.71 -5.69
C VAL A 57 -7.29 3.32 -5.76
N MET A 58 -6.28 3.15 -6.59
CA MET A 58 -5.55 1.88 -6.67
C MET A 58 -4.40 1.86 -5.70
N TYR A 59 -4.29 0.76 -4.96
CA TYR A 59 -3.21 0.53 -4.01
C TYR A 59 -2.23 -0.51 -4.53
N PHE A 60 -0.95 -0.13 -4.60
CA PHE A 60 0.16 -0.99 -5.00
C PHE A 60 0.97 -1.38 -3.77
N HIS A 61 0.85 -2.64 -3.40
CA HIS A 61 1.43 -3.22 -2.19
C HIS A 61 2.96 -3.13 -2.11
N GLY A 62 3.52 -3.26 -0.89
CA GLY A 62 4.95 -3.37 -0.65
C GLY A 62 5.59 -4.66 -1.18
N THR A 63 6.83 -4.94 -0.81
CA THR A 63 7.54 -6.18 -1.16
C THR A 63 8.25 -6.73 0.07
N PRO A 64 7.79 -7.88 0.62
CA PRO A 64 6.62 -8.66 0.22
C PRO A 64 5.30 -8.03 0.68
N GLY A 65 4.31 -7.97 -0.21
CA GLY A 65 2.98 -7.47 0.07
C GLY A 65 1.93 -8.16 -0.79
N SER A 66 0.64 -7.94 -0.53
CA SER A 66 -0.47 -8.52 -1.29
C SER A 66 -1.72 -7.65 -1.22
N ARG A 67 -2.77 -8.04 -1.97
CA ARG A 67 -4.07 -7.34 -2.02
C ARG A 67 -4.74 -7.15 -0.67
N VAL A 68 -4.43 -7.98 0.34
CA VAL A 68 -5.07 -7.90 1.66
C VAL A 68 -4.35 -6.95 2.64
N GLU A 69 -3.20 -6.40 2.25
CA GLU A 69 -2.41 -5.47 3.07
C GLU A 69 -3.22 -4.23 3.45
N VAL A 70 -3.99 -3.71 2.52
CA VAL A 70 -4.78 -2.48 2.66
C VAL A 70 -6.00 -2.62 3.58
N GLY A 71 -6.39 -3.83 3.96
CA GLY A 71 -7.45 -4.06 4.94
C GLY A 71 -7.19 -3.41 6.31
N LEU A 72 -5.93 -3.09 6.62
CA LEU A 72 -5.54 -2.35 7.83
C LEU A 72 -5.96 -0.87 7.81
N VAL A 73 -6.28 -0.31 6.65
CA VAL A 73 -6.70 1.09 6.47
C VAL A 73 -8.11 1.21 5.87
N ASN A 74 -8.90 0.11 5.94
CA ASN A 74 -10.26 0.09 5.40
C ASN A 74 -11.18 1.11 6.10
N ALA A 75 -11.09 1.23 7.42
CA ALA A 75 -11.91 2.20 8.16
C ALA A 75 -11.65 3.65 7.72
N GLU A 76 -10.40 3.98 7.46
CA GLU A 76 -9.99 5.30 6.97
C GLU A 76 -10.45 5.51 5.53
N ALA A 77 -10.45 4.46 4.69
CA ALA A 77 -10.96 4.53 3.33
C ALA A 77 -12.48 4.75 3.31
N VAL A 78 -13.24 4.05 4.16
CA VAL A 78 -14.69 4.29 4.35
C VAL A 78 -14.95 5.71 4.83
N ALA A 79 -14.22 6.19 5.83
CA ALA A 79 -14.39 7.53 6.37
C ALA A 79 -14.06 8.64 5.35
N ALA A 80 -13.14 8.38 4.44
CA ALA A 80 -12.78 9.29 3.34
C ALA A 80 -13.71 9.18 2.13
N GLY A 81 -14.67 8.24 2.11
CA GLY A 81 -15.54 7.97 0.98
C GLY A 81 -14.79 7.50 -0.26
N ILE A 82 -13.72 6.74 -0.10
CA ILE A 82 -12.81 6.28 -1.16
C ILE A 82 -13.08 4.82 -1.49
N ARG A 83 -13.19 4.51 -2.78
CA ARG A 83 -13.16 3.14 -3.31
C ARG A 83 -11.71 2.69 -3.47
N LEU A 84 -11.20 1.93 -2.49
CA LEU A 84 -9.81 1.53 -2.43
C LEU A 84 -9.63 0.12 -2.99
N VAL A 85 -8.89 0.00 -4.11
CA VAL A 85 -8.67 -1.27 -4.80
C VAL A 85 -7.20 -1.64 -4.77
N ALA A 86 -6.86 -2.67 -3.98
CA ALA A 86 -5.53 -3.24 -3.95
C ALA A 86 -5.34 -4.24 -5.09
N VAL A 87 -4.30 -4.07 -5.89
CA VAL A 87 -3.98 -4.90 -7.04
C VAL A 87 -2.65 -5.62 -6.85
N GLU A 88 -2.61 -6.89 -7.19
CA GLU A 88 -1.42 -7.73 -7.02
C GLU A 88 -0.60 -7.77 -8.30
N ARG A 89 0.68 -7.44 -8.18
CA ARG A 89 1.63 -7.49 -9.30
C ARG A 89 1.83 -8.93 -9.80
N PRO A 90 2.26 -9.12 -11.07
CA PRO A 90 2.39 -10.45 -11.66
C PRO A 90 3.22 -11.41 -10.82
N GLY A 91 2.66 -12.59 -10.55
CA GLY A 91 3.27 -13.64 -9.74
C GLY A 91 3.07 -13.51 -8.23
N ILE A 92 2.36 -12.50 -7.78
CA ILE A 92 1.99 -12.30 -6.37
C ILE A 92 0.52 -12.68 -6.17
N GLY A 93 0.23 -13.37 -5.07
CA GLY A 93 -1.14 -13.66 -4.64
C GLY A 93 -1.95 -14.42 -5.68
N LEU A 94 -3.01 -13.78 -6.18
CA LEU A 94 -3.91 -14.32 -7.20
C LEU A 94 -3.45 -14.06 -8.64
N SER A 95 -2.45 -13.18 -8.82
CA SER A 95 -1.99 -12.77 -10.16
C SER A 95 -1.19 -13.85 -10.87
N SER A 96 -1.41 -13.98 -12.16
CA SER A 96 -0.60 -14.83 -13.03
C SER A 96 0.85 -14.35 -13.05
N TYR A 97 1.80 -15.28 -13.10
CA TYR A 97 3.21 -14.94 -13.28
C TYR A 97 3.48 -14.44 -14.70
N GLN A 98 4.37 -13.46 -14.85
CA GLN A 98 4.84 -12.95 -16.13
C GLN A 98 6.36 -13.01 -16.15
N SER A 99 6.90 -13.84 -17.03
CA SER A 99 8.34 -13.94 -17.22
C SER A 99 8.88 -12.74 -17.99
N GLY A 100 10.08 -12.27 -17.61
CA GLY A 100 10.78 -11.19 -18.34
C GLY A 100 10.10 -9.83 -18.28
N ARG A 101 9.11 -9.63 -17.38
CA ARG A 101 8.42 -8.35 -17.24
C ARG A 101 9.34 -7.21 -16.82
N ARG A 102 8.95 -6.01 -17.19
CA ARG A 102 9.56 -4.74 -16.77
C ARG A 102 8.58 -3.98 -15.89
N ILE A 103 9.07 -2.99 -15.16
CA ILE A 103 8.21 -2.08 -14.38
C ILE A 103 7.25 -1.32 -15.31
N LEU A 104 7.72 -0.91 -16.51
CA LEU A 104 6.92 -0.21 -17.52
C LEU A 104 5.81 -1.05 -18.19
N ASP A 105 5.75 -2.35 -17.95
CA ASP A 105 4.66 -3.18 -18.46
C ASP A 105 3.41 -3.11 -17.54
N TRP A 106 3.58 -2.67 -16.30
CA TRP A 106 2.52 -2.60 -15.29
C TRP A 106 1.36 -1.64 -15.62
N PRO A 107 1.58 -0.44 -16.16
CA PRO A 107 0.49 0.49 -16.45
C PRO A 107 -0.61 -0.08 -17.33
N SER A 108 -0.29 -0.97 -18.28
CA SER A 108 -1.30 -1.62 -19.13
C SER A 108 -2.20 -2.59 -18.34
N ASP A 109 -1.66 -3.30 -17.37
CA ASP A 109 -2.44 -4.15 -16.47
C ASP A 109 -3.35 -3.28 -15.56
N VAL A 110 -2.86 -2.12 -15.10
CA VAL A 110 -3.63 -1.16 -14.30
C VAL A 110 -4.81 -0.61 -15.08
N GLU A 111 -4.63 -0.20 -16.33
CA GLU A 111 -5.73 0.26 -17.19
C GLU A 111 -6.78 -0.83 -17.42
N ALA A 112 -6.35 -2.07 -17.67
CA ALA A 112 -7.26 -3.19 -17.83
C ALA A 112 -8.08 -3.46 -16.55
N VAL A 113 -7.44 -3.35 -15.38
CA VAL A 113 -8.13 -3.47 -14.08
C VAL A 113 -9.10 -2.31 -13.87
N ALA A 114 -8.70 -1.05 -14.16
CA ALA A 114 -9.59 0.11 -14.07
C ALA A 114 -10.83 -0.06 -14.94
N ALA A 115 -10.65 -0.46 -16.19
CA ALA A 115 -11.73 -0.70 -17.13
C ALA A 115 -12.72 -1.78 -16.66
N ALA A 116 -12.19 -2.92 -16.17
CA ALA A 116 -13.00 -4.02 -15.66
C ALA A 116 -13.79 -3.67 -14.39
N LEU A 117 -13.33 -2.67 -13.62
CA LEU A 117 -14.00 -2.17 -12.43
C LEU A 117 -15.00 -1.02 -12.70
N GLY A 118 -15.28 -0.72 -13.97
CA GLY A 118 -16.22 0.33 -14.39
C GLY A 118 -15.58 1.70 -14.57
N GLY A 119 -14.26 1.83 -14.42
CA GLY A 119 -13.50 3.08 -14.59
C GLY A 119 -12.79 3.19 -15.95
N ALA A 120 -13.40 2.73 -17.04
CA ALA A 120 -12.72 2.68 -18.35
C ALA A 120 -12.21 4.05 -18.85
N SER A 121 -12.91 5.14 -18.54
CA SER A 121 -12.55 6.51 -18.95
C SER A 121 -12.25 7.42 -17.78
N GLU A 122 -12.65 7.05 -16.57
CA GLU A 122 -12.54 7.90 -15.40
C GLU A 122 -11.10 7.96 -14.87
N PRO A 123 -10.61 9.13 -14.51
CA PRO A 123 -9.33 9.27 -13.81
C PRO A 123 -9.39 8.63 -12.42
N PHE A 124 -8.27 8.14 -11.93
CA PHE A 124 -8.15 7.50 -10.63
C PHE A 124 -6.88 7.90 -9.88
N GLY A 125 -6.88 7.67 -8.57
CA GLY A 125 -5.71 7.88 -7.73
C GLY A 125 -4.84 6.62 -7.60
N ILE A 126 -3.58 6.81 -7.18
CA ILE A 126 -2.68 5.69 -6.85
C ILE A 126 -2.00 5.93 -5.51
N VAL A 127 -1.98 4.91 -4.65
CA VAL A 127 -1.10 4.82 -3.49
C VAL A 127 -0.06 3.73 -3.74
N GLY A 128 1.21 4.07 -3.75
CA GLY A 128 2.32 3.13 -3.89
C GLY A 128 3.10 3.00 -2.59
N LEU A 129 2.97 1.86 -1.89
CA LEU A 129 3.72 1.58 -0.67
C LEU A 129 5.05 0.89 -0.98
N SER A 130 6.16 1.40 -0.42
CA SER A 130 7.47 0.72 -0.45
C SER A 130 7.89 0.30 -1.87
N GLY A 131 8.03 -1.01 -2.12
CA GLY A 131 8.26 -1.58 -3.45
C GLY A 131 7.13 -1.34 -4.46
N GLY A 132 6.00 -0.76 -4.07
CA GLY A 132 4.95 -0.27 -4.96
C GLY A 132 5.26 1.07 -5.62
N ALA A 133 6.19 1.85 -5.05
CA ALA A 133 6.54 3.18 -5.54
C ALA A 133 7.00 3.21 -7.01
N PRO A 134 7.94 2.37 -7.49
CA PRO A 134 8.36 2.36 -8.88
C PRO A 134 7.22 2.07 -9.85
N TYR A 135 6.25 1.27 -9.46
CA TYR A 135 5.09 0.93 -10.28
C TYR A 135 4.06 2.08 -10.33
N ALA A 136 3.88 2.80 -9.22
CA ALA A 136 3.08 4.03 -9.21
C ALA A 136 3.69 5.10 -10.11
N LEU A 137 5.01 5.28 -10.06
CA LEU A 137 5.73 6.23 -10.91
C LEU A 137 5.79 5.80 -12.38
N ALA A 138 5.77 4.50 -12.67
CA ALA A 138 5.58 3.99 -14.04
C ALA A 138 4.21 4.36 -14.60
N CYS A 139 3.16 4.38 -13.77
CA CYS A 139 1.85 4.89 -14.18
C CYS A 139 1.89 6.39 -14.46
N VAL A 140 2.61 7.18 -13.66
CA VAL A 140 2.84 8.61 -13.96
C VAL A 140 3.52 8.76 -15.32
N GLN A 141 4.53 7.93 -15.63
CA GLN A 141 5.26 7.98 -16.89
C GLN A 141 4.39 7.62 -18.10
N CYS A 142 3.54 6.58 -17.98
CA CYS A 142 2.88 5.97 -19.14
C CYS A 142 1.43 6.40 -19.34
N ILE A 143 0.70 6.70 -18.25
CA ILE A 143 -0.74 6.99 -18.27
C ILE A 143 -1.08 8.25 -17.44
N PRO A 144 -0.33 9.36 -17.56
CA PRO A 144 -0.53 10.55 -16.72
C PRO A 144 -1.94 11.14 -16.83
N HIS A 145 -2.57 11.05 -17.99
CA HIS A 145 -3.93 11.54 -18.26
C HIS A 145 -5.03 10.77 -17.51
N ARG A 146 -4.68 9.61 -16.94
CA ARG A 146 -5.58 8.77 -16.12
C ARG A 146 -5.46 9.05 -14.63
N LEU A 147 -4.52 9.90 -14.21
CA LEU A 147 -4.17 10.04 -12.81
C LEU A 147 -4.65 11.38 -12.22
N THR A 148 -5.39 11.32 -11.12
CA THR A 148 -5.78 12.49 -10.33
C THR A 148 -4.69 12.90 -9.35
N HIS A 149 -4.10 11.94 -8.68
CA HIS A 149 -3.05 12.11 -7.67
C HIS A 149 -2.29 10.81 -7.44
N VAL A 150 -1.01 10.90 -7.09
CA VAL A 150 -0.19 9.74 -6.70
C VAL A 150 0.43 9.99 -5.34
N ALA A 151 0.19 9.09 -4.37
CA ALA A 151 0.84 9.09 -3.08
C ALA A 151 1.92 8.00 -3.03
N ILE A 152 3.15 8.38 -2.81
CA ILE A 152 4.28 7.47 -2.54
C ILE A 152 4.48 7.39 -1.04
N VAL A 153 4.31 6.20 -0.47
CA VAL A 153 4.41 6.01 0.98
C VAL A 153 5.58 5.08 1.30
N SER A 154 6.52 5.52 2.13
CA SER A 154 7.73 4.78 2.48
C SER A 154 8.43 4.18 1.25
N GLY A 155 8.48 4.94 0.15
CA GLY A 155 8.88 4.47 -1.17
C GLY A 155 10.35 4.05 -1.24
N HIS A 156 10.63 2.91 -1.88
CA HIS A 156 11.98 2.47 -2.19
C HIS A 156 12.49 3.16 -3.45
N ALA A 157 13.60 3.89 -3.35
CA ALA A 157 14.24 4.56 -4.47
C ALA A 157 15.08 3.58 -5.34
N PRO A 158 15.50 3.97 -6.56
CA PRO A 158 16.45 3.17 -7.33
C PRO A 158 17.71 2.87 -6.50
N MET A 159 18.20 1.63 -6.56
CA MET A 159 19.33 1.14 -5.74
C MET A 159 20.61 2.00 -5.83
N ASN A 160 20.82 2.67 -6.97
CA ASN A 160 22.00 3.51 -7.22
C ASN A 160 21.64 5.00 -7.20
N ALA A 161 20.54 5.39 -6.55
CA ALA A 161 20.11 6.78 -6.48
C ALA A 161 21.13 7.62 -5.71
N PRO A 162 21.65 8.71 -6.27
CA PRO A 162 22.67 9.52 -5.62
C PRO A 162 22.13 10.20 -4.36
N GLY A 163 22.92 10.14 -3.27
CA GLY A 163 22.55 10.76 -2.00
C GLY A 163 21.52 9.98 -1.18
N THR A 164 21.24 8.73 -1.54
CA THR A 164 20.45 7.83 -0.71
C THR A 164 21.33 6.97 0.18
N HIS A 165 20.83 6.67 1.38
CA HIS A 165 21.44 5.66 2.25
C HIS A 165 20.86 4.29 1.92
N ARG A 166 21.60 3.23 2.22
CA ARG A 166 21.13 1.86 2.03
C ARG A 166 20.17 1.47 3.14
N GLY A 167 19.06 0.86 2.73
CA GLY A 167 18.12 0.24 3.65
C GLY A 167 18.58 -1.16 4.10
N ASN A 168 17.97 -1.66 5.16
CA ASN A 168 18.31 -2.97 5.73
C ASN A 168 18.13 -4.14 4.73
N GLN A 169 17.27 -3.97 3.73
CA GLN A 169 16.98 -4.99 2.71
C GLN A 169 17.86 -4.91 1.46
N ASP A 170 18.59 -3.82 1.26
CA ASP A 170 19.32 -3.57 0.00
C ASP A 170 20.40 -4.61 -0.28
N ASN A 171 21.07 -5.11 0.77
CA ASN A 171 22.05 -6.19 0.60
C ASN A 171 21.41 -7.49 0.10
N LEU A 172 20.19 -7.82 0.57
CA LEU A 172 19.44 -8.97 0.09
C LEU A 172 19.00 -8.77 -1.36
N ILE A 173 18.49 -7.58 -1.69
CA ILE A 173 18.06 -7.21 -3.05
C ILE A 173 19.24 -7.37 -4.02
N GLU A 174 20.39 -6.82 -3.68
CA GLU A 174 21.60 -6.92 -4.51
C GLU A 174 22.10 -8.36 -4.63
N PHE A 175 22.13 -9.13 -3.53
CA PHE A 175 22.52 -10.53 -3.54
C PHE A 175 21.62 -11.37 -4.47
N VAL A 176 20.30 -11.22 -4.36
CA VAL A 176 19.32 -11.94 -5.21
C VAL A 176 19.48 -11.56 -6.67
N ASN A 177 19.75 -10.29 -6.97
CA ASN A 177 20.00 -9.85 -8.35
C ASN A 177 21.26 -10.46 -8.94
N ARG A 178 22.36 -10.49 -8.17
CA ARG A 178 23.65 -11.06 -8.61
C ARG A 178 23.68 -12.57 -8.65
N ARG A 179 22.89 -13.25 -7.81
CA ARG A 179 22.87 -14.71 -7.63
C ARG A 179 21.46 -15.27 -7.59
N PRO A 180 20.67 -15.16 -8.69
CA PRO A 180 19.24 -15.44 -8.69
C PRO A 180 18.91 -16.89 -8.30
N ARG A 181 19.75 -17.88 -8.65
CA ARG A 181 19.55 -19.29 -8.26
C ARG A 181 19.70 -19.48 -6.74
N LEU A 182 20.71 -18.84 -6.12
CA LEU A 182 20.92 -18.88 -4.67
C LEU A 182 19.82 -18.05 -3.95
N GLY A 183 19.40 -16.93 -4.53
CA GLY A 183 18.26 -16.16 -4.06
C GLY A 183 16.99 -17.01 -4.04
N THR A 184 16.72 -17.78 -5.09
CA THR A 184 15.57 -18.71 -5.14
C THR A 184 15.64 -19.74 -4.03
N LEU A 185 16.82 -20.32 -3.80
CA LEU A 185 17.00 -21.28 -2.70
C LEU A 185 16.75 -20.63 -1.34
N GLY A 186 17.30 -19.45 -1.11
CA GLY A 186 17.10 -18.68 0.12
C GLY A 186 15.62 -18.33 0.37
N PHE A 187 14.91 -17.86 -0.64
CA PHE A 187 13.46 -17.61 -0.53
C PHE A 187 12.65 -18.86 -0.28
N ASN A 188 12.99 -20.01 -0.90
CA ASN A 188 12.33 -21.28 -0.59
C ASN A 188 12.52 -21.69 0.88
N VAL A 189 13.73 -21.49 1.42
CA VAL A 189 14.00 -21.76 2.85
C VAL A 189 13.19 -20.80 3.73
N ALA A 190 13.18 -19.50 3.41
CA ALA A 190 12.41 -18.50 4.15
C ALA A 190 10.91 -18.81 4.14
N ILE A 191 10.34 -19.17 2.99
CA ILE A 191 8.95 -19.60 2.85
C ILE A 191 8.63 -20.83 3.69
N ARG A 192 9.52 -21.83 3.70
CA ARG A 192 9.34 -23.01 4.56
C ARG A 192 9.39 -22.66 6.05
N GLN A 193 10.30 -21.78 6.47
CA GLN A 193 10.38 -21.29 7.84
C GLN A 193 9.12 -20.52 8.23
N PHE A 194 8.66 -19.60 7.37
CA PHE A 194 7.42 -18.87 7.57
C PHE A 194 6.22 -19.82 7.71
N ASN A 195 6.04 -20.76 6.79
CA ASN A 195 4.91 -21.72 6.82
C ASN A 195 4.94 -22.61 8.07
N ARG A 196 6.14 -22.93 8.59
CA ARG A 196 6.30 -23.74 9.80
C ARG A 196 5.93 -22.98 11.08
N ASN A 197 6.34 -21.74 11.19
CA ASN A 197 6.03 -20.87 12.33
C ASN A 197 6.03 -19.39 11.92
N PRO A 198 4.88 -18.86 11.44
CA PRO A 198 4.79 -17.49 10.97
C PRO A 198 5.10 -16.44 12.05
N GLN A 199 4.71 -16.72 13.31
CA GLN A 199 4.96 -15.81 14.41
C GLN A 199 6.45 -15.66 14.69
N LYS A 200 7.16 -16.78 14.87
CA LYS A 200 8.61 -16.78 15.11
C LYS A 200 9.39 -16.19 13.93
N PHE A 201 8.91 -16.40 12.70
CA PHE A 201 9.48 -15.76 11.52
C PHE A 201 9.34 -14.24 11.58
N LEU A 202 8.13 -13.75 11.90
CA LEU A 202 7.85 -12.33 12.00
C LEU A 202 8.63 -11.66 13.14
N GLU A 203 8.75 -12.32 14.31
CA GLU A 203 9.59 -11.87 15.43
C GLU A 203 11.00 -11.58 14.96
N ARG A 204 11.62 -12.54 14.27
CA ARG A 204 13.01 -12.38 13.76
C ARG A 204 13.14 -11.25 12.75
N VAL A 205 12.20 -11.15 11.79
CA VAL A 205 12.25 -10.10 10.77
C VAL A 205 12.02 -8.72 11.38
N SER A 206 11.17 -8.62 12.39
CA SER A 206 10.86 -7.36 13.06
C SER A 206 12.02 -6.79 13.89
N GLU A 207 13.06 -7.56 14.19
CA GLU A 207 14.27 -7.08 14.85
C GLU A 207 15.01 -5.98 14.06
N SER A 208 14.82 -5.99 12.74
CA SER A 208 15.41 -5.00 11.83
C SER A 208 14.50 -3.79 11.54
N TRP A 209 13.30 -3.73 12.13
CA TRP A 209 12.36 -2.64 11.95
C TRP A 209 12.61 -1.48 12.92
N SER A 210 11.94 -0.34 12.66
CA SER A 210 11.90 0.73 13.64
C SER A 210 11.15 0.27 14.90
N GLU A 211 11.47 0.89 16.03
CA GLU A 211 10.77 0.57 17.29
C GLU A 211 9.26 0.84 17.17
N ALA A 212 8.86 1.92 16.48
CA ALA A 212 7.46 2.25 16.24
C ALA A 212 6.73 1.14 15.46
N ASP A 213 7.32 0.64 14.38
CA ASP A 213 6.76 -0.45 13.58
C ASP A 213 6.69 -1.74 14.39
N ARG A 214 7.76 -2.04 15.11
CA ARG A 214 7.83 -3.22 15.95
C ARG A 214 6.77 -3.21 17.05
N GLN A 215 6.62 -2.10 17.76
CA GLN A 215 5.58 -1.95 18.78
C GLN A 215 4.19 -2.08 18.17
N MET A 216 3.91 -1.40 17.07
CA MET A 216 2.61 -1.47 16.42
C MET A 216 2.23 -2.92 16.06
N VAL A 217 3.15 -3.67 15.46
CA VAL A 217 2.87 -5.02 14.96
C VAL A 217 2.96 -6.07 16.06
N MET A 218 4.00 -6.01 16.90
CA MET A 218 4.25 -7.10 17.87
C MET A 218 3.40 -6.98 19.14
N CYS A 219 2.96 -5.79 19.52
CA CYS A 219 2.09 -5.59 20.68
C CYS A 219 0.59 -5.75 20.34
N SER A 220 0.21 -5.84 19.05
CA SER A 220 -1.17 -6.10 18.63
C SER A 220 -1.29 -7.46 17.95
N SER A 221 -2.16 -8.33 18.47
CA SER A 221 -2.50 -9.62 17.86
C SER A 221 -3.10 -9.45 16.46
N GLU A 222 -3.85 -8.36 16.25
CA GLU A 222 -4.54 -8.08 15.00
C GLU A 222 -3.58 -7.60 13.92
N TYR A 223 -2.71 -6.63 14.21
CA TYR A 223 -1.70 -6.19 13.26
C TYR A 223 -0.76 -7.32 12.90
N ARG A 224 -0.35 -8.12 13.88
CA ARG A 224 0.47 -9.30 13.65
C ARG A 224 -0.21 -10.32 12.75
N ALA A 225 -1.49 -10.62 12.99
CA ALA A 225 -2.27 -11.51 12.14
C ALA A 225 -2.42 -10.97 10.71
N ALA A 226 -2.65 -9.67 10.55
CA ALA A 226 -2.77 -9.02 9.24
C ALA A 226 -1.47 -9.07 8.45
N VAL A 227 -0.33 -8.76 9.07
CA VAL A 227 0.99 -8.86 8.42
C VAL A 227 1.31 -10.30 8.03
N ILE A 228 1.05 -11.27 8.92
CA ILE A 228 1.21 -12.70 8.61
C ILE A 228 0.31 -13.10 7.43
N ASN A 229 -0.95 -12.66 7.40
CA ASN A 229 -1.85 -12.96 6.29
C ASN A 229 -1.38 -12.32 4.98
N THR A 230 -0.92 -11.07 5.01
CA THR A 230 -0.34 -10.37 3.85
C THR A 230 0.82 -11.15 3.26
N ILE A 231 1.78 -11.58 4.09
CA ILE A 231 2.92 -12.40 3.64
C ILE A 231 2.43 -13.75 3.08
N ARG A 232 1.51 -14.42 3.78
CA ARG A 232 0.95 -15.72 3.33
C ARG A 232 0.30 -15.61 1.96
N GLN A 233 -0.47 -14.56 1.72
CA GLN A 233 -1.08 -14.31 0.40
C GLN A 233 0.00 -14.00 -0.65
N ALA A 234 0.98 -13.18 -0.34
CA ALA A 234 2.06 -12.84 -1.27
C ALA A 234 2.82 -14.06 -1.79
N ILE A 235 3.08 -15.03 -0.92
CA ILE A 235 3.90 -16.23 -1.24
C ILE A 235 3.09 -17.46 -1.67
N ARG A 236 1.76 -17.36 -1.79
CA ARG A 236 0.90 -18.52 -2.06
C ARG A 236 1.25 -19.29 -3.35
N CYS A 237 1.80 -18.60 -4.35
CA CYS A 237 2.25 -19.17 -5.62
C CYS A 237 3.76 -19.47 -5.64
N GLY A 238 4.41 -19.49 -4.47
CA GLY A 238 5.84 -19.72 -4.33
C GLY A 238 6.71 -18.48 -4.52
N PRO A 239 8.03 -18.63 -4.67
CA PRO A 239 8.98 -17.51 -4.61
C PRO A 239 9.14 -16.73 -5.91
N SER A 240 8.69 -17.24 -7.06
CA SER A 240 9.03 -16.69 -8.37
C SER A 240 8.60 -15.23 -8.55
N GLY A 241 7.40 -14.88 -8.07
CA GLY A 241 6.90 -13.51 -8.10
C GLY A 241 7.76 -12.58 -7.25
N LEU A 242 8.09 -12.96 -6.01
CA LEU A 242 8.95 -12.16 -5.12
C LEU A 242 10.36 -11.98 -5.67
N ILE A 243 10.94 -13.02 -6.25
CA ILE A 243 12.26 -12.94 -6.87
C ILE A 243 12.26 -11.97 -8.04
N ALA A 244 11.21 -12.01 -8.88
CA ALA A 244 11.05 -11.06 -9.96
C ALA A 244 10.92 -9.63 -9.44
N GLU A 245 10.14 -9.39 -8.38
CA GLU A 245 10.02 -8.09 -7.71
C GLU A 245 11.37 -7.56 -7.23
N VAL A 246 12.08 -8.37 -6.43
CA VAL A 246 13.38 -7.98 -5.85
C VAL A 246 14.39 -7.66 -6.95
N ARG A 247 14.42 -8.42 -8.04
CA ARG A 247 15.31 -8.15 -9.17
C ARG A 247 14.94 -6.87 -9.93
N LEU A 248 13.65 -6.57 -10.08
CA LEU A 248 13.20 -5.34 -10.71
C LEU A 248 13.54 -4.11 -9.88
N LEU A 249 13.48 -4.20 -8.54
CA LEU A 249 13.94 -3.12 -7.66
C LEU A 249 15.45 -2.87 -7.79
N ALA A 250 16.24 -3.93 -8.05
CA ALA A 250 17.69 -3.83 -8.20
C ALA A 250 18.15 -3.29 -9.55
N CYS A 251 17.27 -3.28 -10.57
CA CYS A 251 17.60 -2.88 -11.93
C CYS A 251 17.12 -1.45 -12.22
N PRO A 252 17.66 -0.79 -13.27
CA PRO A 252 17.07 0.45 -13.76
C PRO A 252 15.59 0.28 -14.13
N TRP A 253 14.75 1.23 -13.72
CA TRP A 253 13.29 1.14 -13.89
C TRP A 253 12.82 1.37 -15.33
N GLY A 254 13.72 1.87 -16.21
CA GLY A 254 13.45 2.11 -17.62
C GLY A 254 12.89 3.51 -17.92
N PHE A 255 12.82 4.40 -16.92
CA PHE A 255 12.41 5.80 -17.06
C PHE A 255 13.17 6.68 -16.08
N ARG A 256 13.11 8.00 -16.28
CA ARG A 256 13.77 9.00 -15.44
C ARG A 256 12.74 9.77 -14.64
N LEU A 257 13.01 9.96 -13.34
CA LEU A 257 12.10 10.66 -12.42
C LEU A 257 12.03 12.17 -12.69
N ASP A 258 13.12 12.76 -13.17
CA ASP A 258 13.21 14.18 -13.52
C ASP A 258 12.55 14.52 -14.89
N GLN A 259 12.01 13.51 -15.58
CA GLN A 259 11.29 13.64 -16.85
C GLN A 259 9.84 13.17 -16.77
N LEU A 260 9.33 12.95 -15.55
CA LEU A 260 7.94 12.54 -15.38
C LEU A 260 6.96 13.64 -15.82
N PRO A 261 5.87 13.27 -16.50
CA PRO A 261 4.78 14.20 -16.80
C PRO A 261 4.19 14.84 -15.53
N PRO A 262 3.62 16.05 -15.62
CA PRO A 262 3.06 16.76 -14.49
C PRO A 262 1.78 16.07 -13.98
N VAL A 263 1.92 15.29 -12.93
CA VAL A 263 0.83 14.70 -12.15
C VAL A 263 1.06 15.11 -10.69
N PRO A 264 0.04 15.48 -9.91
CA PRO A 264 0.20 15.74 -8.48
C PRO A 264 0.77 14.53 -7.75
N VAL A 265 1.94 14.68 -7.12
CA VAL A 265 2.61 13.61 -6.35
C VAL A 265 2.86 14.08 -4.93
N SER A 266 2.43 13.29 -3.94
CA SER A 266 2.81 13.46 -2.53
C SER A 266 3.69 12.29 -2.07
N ILE A 267 4.74 12.62 -1.31
CA ILE A 267 5.73 11.69 -0.80
C ILE A 267 5.60 11.68 0.72
N TRP A 268 5.23 10.55 1.29
CA TRP A 268 4.98 10.33 2.71
C TRP A 268 6.02 9.38 3.27
N HIS A 269 6.80 9.81 4.28
CA HIS A 269 7.91 8.98 4.73
C HIS A 269 8.17 9.08 6.23
N GLY A 270 8.48 7.93 6.85
CA GLY A 270 8.90 7.88 8.24
C GLY A 270 10.35 8.30 8.42
N GLY A 271 10.63 9.20 9.37
CA GLY A 271 11.98 9.62 9.70
C GLY A 271 12.84 8.51 10.31
N CYS A 272 12.18 7.54 10.98
CA CYS A 272 12.81 6.38 11.61
C CYS A 272 12.76 5.11 10.74
N ASP A 273 12.53 5.21 9.43
CA ASP A 273 12.43 4.06 8.53
C ASP A 273 13.81 3.46 8.20
N PRO A 274 14.17 2.25 8.72
CA PRO A 274 15.44 1.61 8.41
C PRO A 274 15.35 0.71 7.17
N ILE A 275 14.15 0.45 6.64
CA ILE A 275 13.91 -0.42 5.49
C ILE A 275 14.13 0.38 4.20
N ALA A 276 13.48 1.54 4.12
CA ALA A 276 13.70 2.54 3.09
C ALA A 276 14.09 3.86 3.80
N PRO A 277 15.37 4.16 3.97
CA PRO A 277 15.79 5.35 4.71
C PRO A 277 15.21 6.64 4.14
N VAL A 278 14.92 7.63 5.00
CA VAL A 278 14.30 8.91 4.64
C VAL A 278 15.03 9.67 3.53
N SER A 279 16.32 9.40 3.33
CA SER A 279 17.10 9.91 2.20
C SER A 279 16.51 9.52 0.83
N MET A 280 15.78 8.40 0.75
CA MET A 280 15.06 7.97 -0.46
C MET A 280 13.87 8.91 -0.76
N ALA A 281 13.15 9.35 0.27
CA ALA A 281 12.08 10.35 0.10
C ALA A 281 12.62 11.70 -0.37
N HIS A 282 13.72 12.16 0.23
CA HIS A 282 14.40 13.36 -0.25
C HIS A 282 14.89 13.23 -1.69
N TYR A 283 15.35 12.05 -2.10
CA TYR A 283 15.72 11.79 -3.48
C TYR A 283 14.50 11.93 -4.41
N PHE A 284 13.38 11.28 -4.11
CA PHE A 284 12.16 11.44 -4.89
C PHE A 284 11.74 12.89 -5.02
N HIS A 285 11.72 13.62 -3.91
CA HIS A 285 11.31 15.02 -3.90
C HIS A 285 12.22 15.92 -4.76
N ARG A 286 13.52 15.67 -4.74
CA ARG A 286 14.46 16.41 -5.61
C ARG A 286 14.29 16.08 -7.10
N GLN A 287 13.86 14.85 -7.42
CA GLN A 287 13.75 14.41 -8.81
C GLN A 287 12.37 14.68 -9.42
N ILE A 288 11.31 14.66 -8.63
CA ILE A 288 9.94 14.81 -9.13
C ILE A 288 9.49 16.24 -8.94
N ALA A 289 9.47 16.99 -10.04
CA ALA A 289 9.09 18.39 -10.02
C ALA A 289 7.66 18.59 -9.49
N GLY A 290 7.47 19.56 -8.58
CA GLY A 290 6.16 19.87 -7.99
C GLY A 290 5.65 18.85 -6.98
N SER A 291 6.43 17.83 -6.61
CA SER A 291 6.03 16.91 -5.56
C SER A 291 6.00 17.57 -4.18
N GLU A 292 5.10 17.10 -3.32
CA GLU A 292 5.04 17.48 -1.91
C GLU A 292 5.75 16.43 -1.06
N LEU A 293 6.54 16.83 -0.07
CA LEU A 293 7.25 15.93 0.84
C LEU A 293 6.71 16.09 2.26
N ILE A 294 6.23 14.99 2.84
CA ILE A 294 5.71 14.90 4.20
C ILE A 294 6.54 13.86 4.97
N ILE A 295 7.24 14.29 6.00
CA ILE A 295 8.04 13.42 6.86
C ILE A 295 7.46 13.47 8.28
N ASP A 296 7.16 12.29 8.82
CA ASP A 296 6.89 12.12 10.24
C ASP A 296 8.18 11.59 10.92
N PRO A 297 8.84 12.40 11.75
CA PRO A 297 10.11 12.00 12.38
C PRO A 297 9.98 10.80 13.33
N ALA A 298 8.77 10.50 13.83
CA ALA A 298 8.52 9.38 14.74
C ALA A 298 8.07 8.11 14.03
N ALA A 299 7.58 8.20 12.79
CA ALA A 299 7.11 7.05 12.04
C ALA A 299 8.26 6.20 11.47
N GLY A 300 8.03 4.91 11.35
CA GLY A 300 8.84 3.97 10.59
C GLY A 300 8.22 3.64 9.24
N HIS A 301 8.49 2.45 8.74
CA HIS A 301 8.06 1.98 7.42
C HIS A 301 6.56 1.68 7.35
N LEU A 302 6.05 0.92 8.32
CA LEU A 302 4.67 0.47 8.39
C LEU A 302 3.77 1.47 9.13
N THR A 303 4.30 2.13 10.15
CA THR A 303 3.57 3.15 10.91
C THR A 303 3.23 4.36 10.04
N MET A 304 4.06 4.70 9.06
CA MET A 304 3.77 5.82 8.16
C MET A 304 2.43 5.67 7.45
N ILE A 305 2.17 4.54 6.80
CA ILE A 305 0.89 4.33 6.12
C ILE A 305 -0.27 4.25 7.12
N LYS A 306 -0.08 3.61 8.28
CA LYS A 306 -1.18 3.41 9.23
C LYS A 306 -1.53 4.68 9.99
N TRP A 307 -0.56 5.42 10.48
CA TRP A 307 -0.81 6.63 11.26
C TRP A 307 -1.35 7.78 10.41
N HIS A 308 -0.97 7.82 9.13
CA HIS A 308 -1.34 8.89 8.21
C HIS A 308 -2.38 8.48 7.16
N ALA A 309 -3.00 7.28 7.30
CA ALA A 309 -3.96 6.76 6.33
C ALA A 309 -5.08 7.76 6.00
N ALA A 310 -5.68 8.38 7.01
CA ALA A 310 -6.73 9.37 6.82
C ALA A 310 -6.24 10.59 6.01
N ALA A 311 -5.06 11.12 6.33
CA ALA A 311 -4.47 12.26 5.64
C ALA A 311 -4.05 11.91 4.19
N ILE A 312 -3.50 10.71 3.98
CA ILE A 312 -3.13 10.21 2.66
C ILE A 312 -4.39 10.06 1.79
N LEU A 313 -5.42 9.39 2.32
CA LEU A 313 -6.64 9.08 1.55
C LEU A 313 -7.50 10.32 1.29
N SER A 314 -7.50 11.32 2.19
CA SER A 314 -8.21 12.58 1.97
C SER A 314 -7.72 13.36 0.73
N ARG A 315 -6.48 13.13 0.28
CA ARG A 315 -5.95 13.76 -0.94
C ARG A 315 -6.71 13.34 -2.20
N PHE A 316 -7.35 12.19 -2.17
CA PHE A 316 -8.10 11.65 -3.31
C PHE A 316 -9.57 12.04 -3.27
N ALA A 317 -10.15 12.31 -2.09
CA ALA A 317 -11.53 12.77 -1.94
C ALA A 317 -11.76 14.17 -2.53
N ALA A 318 -10.78 15.07 -2.39
CA ALA A 318 -10.84 16.44 -2.89
C ALA A 318 -10.66 16.56 -4.42
N SER A 319 -10.19 15.48 -5.07
CA SER A 319 -9.90 15.46 -6.52
C SER A 319 -11.11 15.04 -7.37
N ALA A 320 -12.29 14.81 -6.78
CA ALA A 320 -13.54 14.69 -7.54
C ALA A 320 -13.83 16.05 -8.20
N VAL A 321 -13.50 16.17 -9.47
CA VAL A 321 -13.72 17.36 -10.31
C VAL A 321 -15.18 17.80 -10.15
N PRO A 322 -15.47 19.08 -9.88
CA PRO A 322 -16.81 19.60 -9.99
C PRO A 322 -17.31 19.27 -11.40
N ALA A 323 -18.46 18.61 -11.51
CA ALA A 323 -19.13 18.45 -12.77
C ALA A 323 -19.18 19.85 -13.43
N LEU A 324 -18.60 19.99 -14.63
CA LEU A 324 -18.73 21.18 -15.44
C LEU A 324 -20.25 21.45 -15.53
N ALA A 325 -20.69 22.51 -14.87
CA ALA A 325 -22.02 23.02 -15.06
C ALA A 325 -22.15 23.34 -16.56
N THR A 326 -22.85 22.46 -17.28
CA THR A 326 -23.31 22.75 -18.63
C THR A 326 -24.29 23.89 -18.53
N GLY A 327 -23.79 25.14 -18.81
CA GLY A 327 -24.62 26.29 -19.08
C GLY A 327 -25.16 26.25 -20.51
#